data_19898c61b3010ac47d6fd5957bc131bb
#
_entry.id   19898c61b3010ac47d6fd5957bc131bb
#
_cell.length_a   1.000
_cell.length_b   1.000
_cell.length_c   1.000
_cell.angle_alpha   90.00
_cell.angle_beta   90.00
_cell.angle_gamma   90.00
#
_symmetry.space_group_name_H-M   'P 1'
#
loop_
_entity.id
_entity.type
_entity.pdbx_description
1 polymer ?
#
loop_
_entity_poly.entity_id
_entity_poly.type
_entity_poly.pdbx_seq_one_letter_code
_entity_poly.pdbx_strand_id
1 'polypeptide(L)'
;ILLYGLEDVILTASSDISVSLPIKERLSLWPLGVVRFKSSTGLLYPLTDIQMSQGSQIGTSNVTCEETVQIRVSEQNKGTYLVIISNRYFKELFMLSDASAVPK
;
A
#
# COMPACT_ATOMS: atom_id res chain seq x y z
N ILE A 1 -2.27 11.69 -2.03
CA ILE A 1 -2.88 12.28 -0.83
C ILE A 1 -2.54 11.43 0.38
N LEU A 2 -2.26 12.11 1.47
CA LEU A 2 -1.98 11.47 2.75
C LEU A 2 -3.00 11.96 3.77
N LEU A 3 -3.75 11.03 4.36
CA LEU A 3 -4.75 11.35 5.38
C LEU A 3 -4.29 10.79 6.73
N TYR A 4 -4.42 11.60 7.76
CA TYR A 4 -4.01 11.22 9.11
C TYR A 4 -5.24 11.16 10.02
N GLY A 5 -5.52 9.98 10.54
CA GLY A 5 -6.64 9.77 11.44
C GLY A 5 -6.18 9.53 12.89
N LEU A 6 -7.13 9.21 13.75
CA LEU A 6 -6.84 8.97 15.17
C LEU A 6 -6.02 7.70 15.38
N GLU A 7 -6.26 6.67 14.57
CA GLU A 7 -5.57 5.39 14.73
C GLU A 7 -4.75 5.02 13.50
N ASP A 8 -5.17 5.47 12.33
CA ASP A 8 -4.57 5.06 11.07
C ASP A 8 -4.13 6.25 10.25
N VAL A 9 -3.16 6.00 9.38
CA VAL A 9 -2.78 6.94 8.35
C VAL A 9 -2.98 6.25 7.01
N ILE A 10 -3.46 7.00 6.02
CA ILE A 10 -3.85 6.47 4.73
C ILE A 10 -3.11 7.22 3.64
N LEU A 11 -2.45 6.48 2.78
CA LEU A 11 -1.77 7.04 1.61
C LEU A 11 -2.42 6.51 0.34
N THR A 12 -2.71 7.39 -0.62
CA THR A 12 -3.15 6.96 -1.94
C THR A 12 -1.94 6.75 -2.83
N ALA A 13 -1.95 5.67 -3.59
CA ALA A 13 -0.85 5.33 -4.49
C ALA A 13 -1.39 4.70 -5.76
N SER A 14 -0.68 4.88 -6.87
CA SER A 14 -1.03 4.25 -8.14
C SER A 14 0.19 3.63 -8.81
N SER A 15 1.31 3.60 -8.12
CA SER A 15 2.55 3.02 -8.62
C SER A 15 3.19 2.17 -7.53
N ASP A 16 4.38 1.67 -7.79
CA ASP A 16 5.12 0.85 -6.83
C ASP A 16 5.46 1.67 -5.58
N ILE A 17 5.42 1.00 -4.43
CA ILE A 17 5.85 1.62 -3.18
C ILE A 17 6.80 0.68 -2.44
N SER A 18 7.62 1.28 -1.59
CA SER A 18 8.52 0.55 -0.71
C SER A 18 8.53 1.28 0.62
N VAL A 19 8.26 0.57 1.70
CA VAL A 19 8.17 1.18 3.02
C VAL A 19 8.82 0.27 4.05
N SER A 20 9.45 0.86 5.06
CA SER A 20 10.07 0.13 6.16
C SER A 20 9.14 0.18 7.37
N LEU A 21 8.77 -1.00 7.86
CA LEU A 21 7.91 -1.14 9.02
C LEU A 21 8.41 -2.31 9.87
N PRO A 22 8.19 -2.29 11.19
CA PRO A 22 8.46 -3.48 12.00
C PRO A 22 7.66 -4.66 11.51
N ILE A 23 8.12 -5.87 11.80
CA ILE A 23 7.37 -7.06 11.45
C ILE A 23 6.11 -7.16 12.32
N LYS A 24 5.13 -7.93 11.86
CA LYS A 24 3.86 -8.19 12.55
C LYS A 24 2.98 -6.95 12.66
N GLU A 25 3.20 -5.98 11.80
CA GLU A 25 2.36 -4.79 11.76
C GLU A 25 1.27 -4.97 10.71
N ARG A 26 0.08 -4.46 11.01
CA ARG A 26 -1.02 -4.51 10.07
C ARG A 26 -0.78 -3.51 8.94
N LEU A 27 -1.01 -3.96 7.73
CA LEU A 27 -1.00 -3.12 6.54
C LEU A 27 -2.20 -3.52 5.70
N SER A 28 -3.11 -2.60 5.46
CA SER A 28 -4.31 -2.88 4.69
C SER A 28 -4.24 -2.17 3.34
N LEU A 29 -4.79 -2.81 2.33
CA LEU A 29 -4.88 -2.26 0.99
C LEU A 29 -6.34 -2.20 0.59
N TRP A 30 -6.72 -1.10 -0.06
CA TRP A 30 -8.09 -0.88 -0.50
C TRP A 30 -8.07 -0.31 -1.91
N PRO A 31 -8.73 -0.94 -2.88
CA PRO A 31 -8.73 -0.43 -4.24
C PRO A 31 -9.72 0.71 -4.43
N LEU A 32 -9.32 1.69 -5.23
CA LEU A 32 -10.22 2.73 -5.73
C LEU A 32 -10.38 2.48 -7.21
N GLY A 33 -11.38 1.67 -7.56
CA GLY A 33 -11.54 1.18 -8.92
C GLY A 33 -10.86 -0.16 -9.08
N VAL A 34 -10.35 -0.45 -10.24
CA VAL A 34 -9.69 -1.73 -10.53
C VAL A 34 -8.19 -1.53 -10.42
N VAL A 35 -7.56 -2.29 -9.54
CA VAL A 35 -6.11 -2.21 -9.31
C VAL A 35 -5.50 -3.58 -9.58
N ARG A 36 -4.44 -3.60 -10.37
CA ARG A 36 -3.76 -4.85 -10.72
C ARG A 36 -2.36 -4.84 -10.12
N PHE A 37 -2.13 -5.78 -9.21
CA PHE A 37 -0.84 -5.93 -8.54
C PHE A 37 -0.04 -7.02 -9.23
N LYS A 38 1.26 -6.77 -9.39
CA LYS A 38 2.18 -7.73 -9.97
C LYS A 38 2.78 -8.64 -8.89
N SER A 39 3.28 -8.05 -7.83
CA SER A 39 3.96 -8.80 -6.78
C SER A 39 4.09 -7.95 -5.52
N SER A 40 4.49 -8.61 -4.45
CA SER A 40 4.84 -7.92 -3.22
C SER A 40 5.91 -8.72 -2.48
N THR A 41 6.65 -8.04 -1.61
CA THR A 41 7.57 -8.68 -0.67
C THR A 41 7.32 -8.10 0.71
N GLY A 42 7.61 -8.88 1.74
CA GLY A 42 7.47 -8.42 3.12
C GLY A 42 6.08 -8.54 3.69
N LEU A 43 5.13 -9.06 2.95
CA LEU A 43 3.76 -9.28 3.41
C LEU A 43 3.50 -10.75 3.62
N LEU A 44 2.76 -11.07 4.69
CA LEU A 44 2.42 -12.45 5.02
C LEU A 44 1.57 -13.09 3.92
N TYR A 45 0.68 -12.32 3.33
CA TYR A 45 -0.17 -12.76 2.22
C TYR A 45 0.27 -12.06 0.95
N PRO A 46 1.16 -12.68 0.15
CA PRO A 46 1.74 -12.01 -1.01
C PRO A 46 0.70 -11.63 -2.07
N LEU A 47 0.98 -10.55 -2.75
CA LEU A 47 0.18 -10.08 -3.87
C LEU A 47 0.87 -10.51 -5.16
N THR A 48 0.42 -11.61 -5.74
CA THR A 48 1.04 -12.11 -6.96
C THR A 48 -0.03 -12.22 -8.04
N ASP A 49 0.09 -11.39 -9.08
CA ASP A 49 -0.88 -11.34 -10.18
C ASP A 49 -2.31 -11.22 -9.68
N ILE A 50 -2.54 -10.30 -8.73
CA ILE A 50 -3.86 -10.12 -8.11
C ILE A 50 -4.52 -8.87 -8.65
N GLN A 51 -5.78 -9.01 -9.04
CA GLN A 51 -6.61 -7.87 -9.40
C GLN A 51 -7.62 -7.64 -8.29
N MET A 52 -7.68 -6.40 -7.79
CA MET A 52 -8.66 -6.00 -6.78
C MET A 52 -9.62 -4.99 -7.36
N SER A 53 -10.89 -5.11 -7.00
CA SER A 53 -11.90 -4.14 -7.36
C SER A 53 -13.02 -4.19 -6.34
N GLN A 54 -13.83 -3.15 -6.32
CA GLN A 54 -14.91 -3.07 -5.34
C GLN A 54 -16.00 -4.12 -5.56
N GLY A 55 -16.07 -4.68 -6.75
CA GLY A 55 -17.08 -5.67 -7.06
C GLY A 55 -16.67 -7.11 -6.82
N SER A 56 -15.38 -7.37 -6.61
CA SER A 56 -14.89 -8.73 -6.41
C SER A 56 -14.01 -8.81 -5.16
N GLN A 57 -12.72 -8.60 -5.29
CA GLN A 57 -11.85 -8.58 -4.12
C GLN A 57 -11.65 -7.14 -3.69
N ILE A 58 -12.31 -6.76 -2.58
CA ILE A 58 -12.46 -5.36 -2.19
C ILE A 58 -11.20 -4.79 -1.57
N GLY A 59 -10.39 -5.61 -0.96
CA GLY A 59 -9.21 -5.15 -0.30
C GLY A 59 -8.66 -6.27 0.53
N THR A 60 -7.60 -6.02 1.27
CA THR A 60 -7.02 -7.04 2.10
C THR A 60 -6.37 -6.44 3.33
N SER A 61 -6.57 -7.11 4.46
CA SER A 61 -5.79 -6.87 5.66
C SER A 61 -4.59 -7.78 5.59
N ASN A 62 -3.41 -7.21 5.66
CA ASN A 62 -2.18 -7.94 5.57
C ASN A 62 -1.32 -7.66 6.79
N VAL A 63 -0.28 -8.43 6.97
CA VAL A 63 0.64 -8.30 8.09
C VAL A 63 2.05 -8.33 7.54
N THR A 64 2.89 -7.45 8.07
CA THR A 64 4.29 -7.44 7.65
C THR A 64 5.01 -8.65 8.21
N CYS A 65 5.82 -9.29 7.39
CA CYS A 65 6.67 -10.40 7.83
C CYS A 65 8.15 -10.12 7.61
N GLU A 66 8.47 -8.96 7.05
CA GLU A 66 9.83 -8.47 6.90
C GLU A 66 9.83 -6.97 7.18
N GLU A 67 11.00 -6.42 7.50
CA GLU A 67 11.10 -5.00 7.83
C GLU A 67 10.99 -4.09 6.61
N THR A 68 11.16 -4.62 5.41
CA THR A 68 10.95 -3.86 4.18
C THR A 68 9.81 -4.48 3.41
N VAL A 69 8.80 -3.67 3.12
CA VAL A 69 7.63 -4.07 2.36
C VAL A 69 7.68 -3.39 1.01
N GLN A 70 7.59 -4.16 -0.05
CA GLN A 70 7.52 -3.63 -1.41
C GLN A 70 6.24 -4.12 -2.06
N ILE A 71 5.53 -3.19 -2.68
CA ILE A 71 4.31 -3.51 -3.42
C ILE A 71 4.53 -3.02 -4.84
N ARG A 72 4.40 -3.93 -5.79
CA ARG A 72 4.61 -3.62 -7.19
C ARG A 72 3.31 -3.79 -7.96
N VAL A 73 2.96 -2.77 -8.72
CA VAL A 73 1.78 -2.82 -9.57
C VAL A 73 2.17 -3.32 -10.96
N SER A 74 1.17 -3.87 -11.66
CA SER A 74 1.35 -4.27 -13.04
C SER A 74 1.62 -3.04 -13.91
N GLU A 75 2.41 -3.22 -14.96
CA GLU A 75 2.65 -2.14 -15.93
C GLU A 75 1.35 -1.67 -16.58
N GLN A 76 0.34 -2.53 -16.58
CA GLN A 76 -0.97 -2.22 -17.16
C GLN A 76 -1.91 -1.61 -16.15
N ASN A 77 -1.48 -1.44 -14.91
CA ASN A 77 -2.35 -0.89 -13.87
C ASN A 77 -2.64 0.58 -14.14
N LYS A 78 -3.91 0.93 -14.03
CA LYS A 78 -4.38 2.32 -14.15
C LYS A 78 -5.18 2.74 -12.93
N GLY A 79 -5.31 1.85 -11.95
CA GLY A 79 -6.08 2.13 -10.76
C GLY A 79 -5.25 2.72 -9.65
N THR A 80 -5.95 3.24 -8.66
CA THR A 80 -5.36 3.80 -7.45
C THR A 80 -5.73 2.91 -6.28
N TYR A 81 -4.85 2.79 -5.31
CA TYR A 81 -5.13 2.02 -4.11
C TYR A 81 -4.75 2.82 -2.87
N LEU A 82 -5.37 2.47 -1.76
CA LEU A 82 -5.07 3.06 -0.46
C LEU A 82 -4.16 2.11 0.31
N VAL A 83 -3.16 2.68 0.96
CA VAL A 83 -2.31 1.97 1.90
C VAL A 83 -2.65 2.48 3.29
N ILE A 84 -3.08 1.60 4.17
CA ILE A 84 -3.56 1.96 5.51
C ILE A 84 -2.70 1.27 6.55
N ILE A 85 -2.01 2.06 7.37
CA ILE A 85 -1.19 1.54 8.46
C ILE A 85 -1.49 2.33 9.73
N SER A 86 -0.96 1.87 10.87
CA SER A 86 -1.10 2.58 12.13
C SER A 86 -0.49 3.97 12.02
N ASN A 87 -1.12 4.98 12.62
CA ASN A 87 -0.62 6.35 12.57
C ASN A 87 0.71 6.51 13.31
N ARG A 88 1.12 5.51 14.10
CA ARG A 88 2.44 5.53 14.75
C ARG A 88 3.56 5.50 13.69
N TYR A 89 3.25 5.09 12.48
CA TYR A 89 4.19 5.04 11.36
C TYR A 89 3.90 6.12 10.33
N PHE A 90 3.30 7.21 10.77
CA PHE A 90 2.97 8.33 9.89
C PHE A 90 4.18 8.82 9.11
N LYS A 91 5.33 8.89 9.78
CA LYS A 91 6.54 9.42 9.16
C LYS A 91 6.96 8.61 7.93
N GLU A 92 6.82 7.30 7.99
CA GLU A 92 7.20 6.42 6.89
C GLU A 92 6.34 6.70 5.65
N LEU A 93 5.03 6.85 5.83
CA LEU A 93 4.16 7.19 4.71
C LEU A 93 4.30 8.64 4.28
N PHE A 94 4.55 9.53 5.22
CA PHE A 94 4.77 10.94 4.89
C PHE A 94 5.98 11.09 3.97
N MET A 95 7.05 10.37 4.24
CA MET A 95 8.25 10.40 3.40
C MET A 95 7.95 9.87 2.01
N LEU A 96 7.14 8.82 1.90
CA LEU A 96 6.72 8.30 0.59
C LEU A 96 5.89 9.33 -0.17
N SER A 97 4.95 9.97 0.52
CA SER A 97 4.10 10.98 -0.10
C SER A 97 4.92 12.16 -0.60
N ASP A 98 5.89 12.60 0.20
CA ASP A 98 6.77 13.70 -0.17
C ASP A 98 7.63 13.33 -1.38
N ALA A 99 8.19 12.13 -1.38
CA ALA A 99 8.98 11.64 -2.50
C ALA A 99 8.15 11.56 -3.78
N SER A 100 6.90 11.13 -3.66
CA SER A 100 5.99 11.04 -4.79
C SER A 100 5.63 12.41 -5.36
N ALA A 101 5.60 13.42 -4.49
CA ALA A 101 5.22 14.78 -4.89
C ALA A 101 6.37 15.55 -5.51
N VAL A 102 7.59 15.13 -5.30
CA VAL A 102 8.76 15.85 -5.82
C VAL A 102 8.87 15.66 -7.33
N PRO A 103 8.94 16.74 -8.09
CA PRO A 103 9.11 16.64 -9.54
C PRO A 103 10.41 15.97 -9.92
N LYS A 104 10.36 15.24 -10.97
CA LYS A 104 11.54 14.54 -11.49
C LYS A 104 12.27 15.36 -12.51
#